data_ea6399270adbb8b27b6709be50e9b0eb
#
_entry.id   ea6399270adbb8b27b6709be50e9b0eb
#
_cell.length_a   1.000
_cell.length_b   1.000
_cell.length_c   1.000
_cell.angle_alpha   90.00
_cell.angle_beta   90.00
_cell.angle_gamma   90.00
#
_symmetry.space_group_name_H-M   'P 1'
#
loop_
_entity.id
_entity.type
_entity.pdbx_description
1 polymer ?
#
loop_
_entity_poly.entity_id
_entity_poly.type
_entity_poly.pdbx_seq_one_letter_code
_entity_poly.pdbx_strand_id
1 'polypeptide(L)'
;MAEREGQKSYAMIPSIVERDIEEGLLSFINREFPISTPGFMTDRKEDKTIVDAFVDDRENLVKGPWLEIRRPFRKSEVETKEVLPLLAGDVYQIGNDFTPYKHQMAAFERLKAPEPKSTIVATGTGSGKTECFLYPILDYILHCNEEHDEKKS
;
A
#
# COMPACT_ATOMS: atom_id res chain seq x y z
N MET A 1 -2.65 15.43 26.13
CA MET A 1 -3.25 15.86 24.86
C MET A 1 -2.12 16.32 23.96
N ALA A 2 -1.65 15.47 23.06
CA ALA A 2 -0.66 15.84 22.05
C ALA A 2 -1.43 16.13 20.76
N GLU A 3 -1.40 17.39 20.36
CA GLU A 3 -1.93 17.83 19.07
C GLU A 3 -1.18 17.08 17.95
N ARG A 4 -1.90 16.32 17.17
CA ARG A 4 -1.37 15.78 15.90
C ARG A 4 -1.16 16.98 14.98
N GLU A 5 0.08 17.37 14.81
CA GLU A 5 0.47 18.32 13.78
C GLU A 5 -0.09 17.86 12.43
N GLY A 6 -0.89 18.73 11.81
CA GLY A 6 -1.53 18.46 10.54
C GLY A 6 -0.49 18.11 9.49
N GLN A 7 -0.58 16.93 8.95
CA GLN A 7 0.20 16.46 7.82
C GLN A 7 -0.14 17.39 6.64
N LYS A 8 0.76 18.35 6.37
CA LYS A 8 0.65 19.22 5.21
C LYS A 8 0.67 18.32 3.96
N SER A 9 -0.46 18.20 3.30
CA SER A 9 -0.54 17.60 1.97
C SER A 9 0.24 18.50 1.02
N TYR A 10 1.50 18.16 0.77
CA TYR A 10 2.27 18.79 -0.31
C TYR A 10 1.63 18.34 -1.62
N ALA A 11 1.17 19.30 -2.41
CA ALA A 11 0.75 19.02 -3.77
C ALA A 11 1.96 18.40 -4.50
N MET A 12 1.85 17.12 -4.85
CA MET A 12 2.90 16.40 -5.57
C MET A 12 2.95 16.98 -6.99
N ILE A 13 4.02 17.71 -7.30
CA ILE A 13 4.28 18.24 -8.65
C ILE A 13 5.10 17.17 -9.38
N PRO A 14 4.55 16.50 -10.41
CA PRO A 14 5.21 15.36 -11.06
C PRO A 14 6.62 15.66 -11.56
N SER A 15 6.86 16.84 -12.11
CA SER A 15 8.18 17.25 -12.61
C SER A 15 9.24 17.45 -11.51
N ILE A 16 8.82 17.81 -10.28
CA ILE A 16 9.73 17.91 -9.14
C ILE A 16 10.11 16.51 -8.68
N VAL A 17 9.10 15.62 -8.56
CA VAL A 17 9.33 14.22 -8.15
C VAL A 17 10.21 13.49 -9.16
N GLU A 18 10.01 13.72 -10.46
CA GLU A 18 10.85 13.17 -11.52
C GLU A 18 12.32 13.54 -11.30
N ARG A 19 12.60 14.85 -11.15
CA ARG A 19 13.95 15.34 -10.92
C ARG A 19 14.57 14.76 -9.64
N ASP A 20 13.83 14.73 -8.55
CA ASP A 20 14.33 14.22 -7.28
C ASP A 20 14.64 12.71 -7.35
N ILE A 21 13.91 11.94 -8.16
CA ILE A 21 14.17 10.52 -8.43
C ILE A 21 15.43 10.37 -9.29
N GLU A 22 15.59 11.16 -10.34
CA GLU A 22 16.80 11.14 -11.21
C GLU A 22 18.05 11.49 -10.41
N GLU A 23 18.03 12.56 -9.63
CA GLU A 23 19.16 12.95 -8.77
C GLU A 23 19.47 11.89 -7.70
N GLY A 24 18.44 11.30 -7.10
CA GLY A 24 18.59 10.20 -6.15
C GLY A 24 19.21 8.95 -6.77
N LEU A 25 18.79 8.58 -7.98
CA LEU A 25 19.35 7.44 -8.71
C LEU A 25 20.81 7.66 -9.06
N LEU A 26 21.16 8.84 -9.58
CA LEU A 26 22.57 9.21 -9.88
C LEU A 26 23.43 9.14 -8.63
N SER A 27 22.98 9.73 -7.53
CA SER A 27 23.68 9.69 -6.24
C SER A 27 23.87 8.25 -5.75
N PHE A 28 22.86 7.40 -5.87
CA PHE A 28 22.93 5.99 -5.50
C PHE A 28 23.96 5.24 -6.35
N ILE A 29 23.90 5.37 -7.69
CA ILE A 29 24.82 4.68 -8.60
C ILE A 29 26.28 5.11 -8.32
N ASN A 30 26.55 6.41 -8.18
CA ASN A 30 27.87 6.93 -7.92
C ASN A 30 28.45 6.47 -6.56
N ARG A 31 27.59 6.25 -5.56
CA ARG A 31 28.00 5.79 -4.23
C ARG A 31 28.23 4.28 -4.18
N GLU A 32 27.33 3.49 -4.75
CA GLU A 32 27.38 2.03 -4.64
C GLU A 32 28.28 1.38 -5.71
N PHE A 33 28.47 2.06 -6.85
CA PHE A 33 29.29 1.58 -7.96
C PHE A 33 30.31 2.63 -8.39
N PRO A 34 31.25 3.06 -7.51
CA PRO A 34 32.19 4.07 -7.83
C PRO A 34 33.14 3.58 -8.93
N ILE A 35 33.18 4.30 -10.06
CA ILE A 35 34.12 4.03 -11.12
C ILE A 35 35.44 4.73 -10.73
N SER A 36 36.43 3.96 -10.29
CA SER A 36 37.72 4.48 -9.84
C SER A 36 38.80 4.54 -10.93
N THR A 37 38.48 4.16 -12.17
CA THR A 37 39.44 4.14 -13.28
C THR A 37 39.70 5.56 -13.78
N PRO A 38 40.94 6.06 -13.69
CA PRO A 38 41.29 7.37 -14.24
C PRO A 38 40.99 7.48 -15.74
N GLY A 39 40.34 8.56 -16.14
CA GLY A 39 39.90 8.79 -17.53
C GLY A 39 38.45 8.42 -17.83
N PHE A 40 37.79 7.66 -16.95
CA PHE A 40 36.35 7.34 -17.07
C PHE A 40 35.46 8.27 -16.21
N MET A 41 36.09 9.08 -15.35
CA MET A 41 35.35 9.90 -14.37
C MET A 41 34.80 11.21 -14.93
N THR A 42 35.34 11.69 -16.06
CA THR A 42 34.94 13.00 -16.63
C THR A 42 35.09 13.00 -18.15
N ASP A 43 34.04 13.37 -18.87
CA ASP A 43 34.20 13.87 -20.22
C ASP A 43 34.78 15.29 -20.11
N ARG A 44 36.04 15.46 -20.60
CA ARG A 44 36.77 16.74 -20.51
C ARG A 44 36.09 17.93 -21.21
N LYS A 45 34.98 17.69 -21.93
CA LYS A 45 34.25 18.74 -22.65
C LYS A 45 33.09 19.33 -21.86
N GLU A 46 32.51 18.58 -20.92
CA GLU A 46 31.28 18.99 -20.24
C GLU A 46 31.30 18.81 -18.71
N ASP A 47 32.42 18.44 -18.10
CA ASP A 47 32.55 18.12 -16.67
C ASP A 47 31.54 17.05 -16.17
N LYS A 48 30.96 16.28 -17.09
CA LYS A 48 30.03 15.17 -16.76
C LYS A 48 30.81 13.87 -16.66
N THR A 49 30.38 13.03 -15.69
CA THR A 49 30.87 11.65 -15.59
C THR A 49 30.26 10.79 -16.70
N ILE A 50 30.89 9.65 -17.01
CA ILE A 50 30.29 8.66 -17.94
C ILE A 50 28.94 8.18 -17.41
N VAL A 51 28.77 8.10 -16.07
CA VAL A 51 27.50 7.74 -15.42
C VAL A 51 26.44 8.81 -15.70
N ASP A 52 26.82 10.11 -15.58
CA ASP A 52 25.88 11.20 -15.89
C ASP A 52 25.49 11.18 -17.38
N ALA A 53 26.42 10.95 -18.29
CA ALA A 53 26.14 10.83 -19.72
C ALA A 53 25.27 9.61 -20.05
N PHE A 54 25.43 8.49 -19.32
CA PHE A 54 24.65 7.28 -19.50
C PHE A 54 23.22 7.44 -18.97
N VAL A 55 23.03 8.20 -17.90
CA VAL A 55 21.71 8.49 -17.32
C VAL A 55 21.00 9.61 -18.09
N ASP A 56 21.73 10.61 -18.58
CA ASP A 56 21.19 11.68 -19.44
C ASP A 56 20.62 11.11 -20.76
N ASP A 57 21.17 10.00 -21.26
CA ASP A 57 20.56 9.25 -22.34
C ASP A 57 19.40 8.39 -21.79
N ARG A 58 18.27 9.03 -21.61
CA ARG A 58 17.05 8.48 -21.00
C ARG A 58 16.60 7.13 -21.57
N GLU A 59 17.02 6.78 -22.78
CA GLU A 59 16.66 5.52 -23.41
C GLU A 59 17.37 4.31 -22.78
N ASN A 60 18.46 4.52 -22.05
CA ASN A 60 19.28 3.43 -21.50
C ASN A 60 18.81 2.93 -20.13
N LEU A 61 18.51 3.82 -19.18
CA LEU A 61 18.21 3.43 -17.80
C LEU A 61 16.82 3.81 -17.31
N VAL A 62 16.26 4.91 -17.80
CA VAL A 62 15.00 5.46 -17.30
C VAL A 62 14.00 5.57 -18.44
N LYS A 63 12.92 4.81 -18.36
CA LYS A 63 11.79 4.93 -19.28
C LYS A 63 10.63 5.59 -18.55
N GLY A 64 10.20 6.73 -18.99
CA GLY A 64 9.09 7.48 -18.38
C GLY A 64 9.58 8.88 -17.99
N PRO A 65 8.91 9.59 -17.10
CA PRO A 65 7.94 9.11 -16.12
C PRO A 65 6.57 8.77 -16.69
N TRP A 66 5.96 7.73 -16.15
CA TRP A 66 4.58 7.37 -16.46
C TRP A 66 3.68 7.79 -15.29
N LEU A 67 2.76 8.70 -15.52
CA LEU A 67 1.79 9.12 -14.52
C LEU A 67 0.51 8.31 -14.66
N GLU A 68 0.18 7.50 -13.67
CA GLU A 68 -1.11 6.82 -13.57
C GLU A 68 -1.94 7.46 -12.47
N ILE A 69 -3.06 8.07 -12.83
CA ILE A 69 -4.02 8.64 -11.87
C ILE A 69 -5.11 7.62 -11.62
N ARG A 70 -5.16 7.10 -10.39
CA ARG A 70 -6.22 6.19 -9.94
C ARG A 70 -7.19 6.92 -9.03
N ARG A 71 -8.48 6.61 -9.19
CA ARG A 71 -9.48 7.09 -8.22
C ARG A 71 -9.29 6.36 -6.90
N PRO A 72 -9.39 7.05 -5.75
CA PRO A 72 -9.35 6.38 -4.46
C PRO A 72 -10.53 5.41 -4.33
N PHE A 73 -10.33 4.32 -3.60
CA PHE A 73 -11.40 3.39 -3.29
C PHE A 73 -12.45 4.07 -2.41
N ARG A 74 -13.73 3.79 -2.68
CA ARG A 74 -14.84 4.35 -1.91
C ARG A 74 -14.88 3.69 -0.54
N LYS A 75 -14.93 4.49 0.51
CA LYS A 75 -15.14 4.02 1.89
C LYS A 75 -16.57 3.54 2.09
N SER A 76 -16.76 2.58 3.00
CA SER A 76 -18.06 2.14 3.47
C SER A 76 -18.64 3.18 4.42
N GLU A 77 -19.96 3.19 4.54
CA GLU A 77 -20.70 3.93 5.56
C GLU A 77 -21.07 3.01 6.74
N VAL A 78 -20.93 1.70 6.54
CA VAL A 78 -21.19 0.65 7.53
C VAL A 78 -19.88 0.35 8.27
N GLU A 79 -19.95 0.23 9.58
CA GLU A 79 -18.81 -0.09 10.42
C GLU A 79 -18.52 -1.60 10.42
N THR A 80 -17.24 -1.97 10.62
CA THR A 80 -16.83 -3.39 10.64
C THR A 80 -17.57 -4.19 11.70
N LYS A 81 -17.81 -3.61 12.87
CA LYS A 81 -18.51 -4.26 13.99
C LYS A 81 -19.96 -4.64 13.70
N GLU A 82 -20.62 -3.98 12.74
CA GLU A 82 -21.99 -4.32 12.35
C GLU A 82 -22.04 -5.64 11.56
N VAL A 83 -20.94 -6.01 10.90
CA VAL A 83 -20.86 -7.17 10.02
C VAL A 83 -20.07 -8.31 10.64
N LEU A 84 -18.99 -7.99 11.37
CA LEU A 84 -18.10 -8.92 12.05
C LEU A 84 -18.06 -8.60 13.56
N PRO A 85 -19.14 -8.93 14.29
CA PRO A 85 -19.32 -8.47 15.66
C PRO A 85 -18.36 -9.08 16.68
N LEU A 86 -17.86 -10.28 16.44
CA LEU A 86 -16.91 -10.92 17.35
C LEU A 86 -15.50 -10.33 17.18
N LEU A 87 -15.06 -10.19 15.94
CA LEU A 87 -13.72 -9.68 15.65
C LEU A 87 -13.57 -8.19 16.00
N ALA A 88 -14.53 -7.38 15.59
CA ALA A 88 -14.52 -5.93 15.77
C ALA A 88 -15.30 -5.44 16.98
N GLY A 89 -15.81 -6.38 17.80
CA GLY A 89 -16.53 -6.09 19.04
C GLY A 89 -15.62 -5.62 20.18
N ASP A 90 -16.22 -5.46 21.35
CA ASP A 90 -15.57 -4.83 22.51
C ASP A 90 -14.37 -5.62 23.06
N VAL A 91 -14.29 -6.94 22.80
CA VAL A 91 -13.24 -7.82 23.32
C VAL A 91 -11.96 -7.70 22.49
N TYR A 92 -12.07 -7.90 21.19
CA TYR A 92 -10.90 -7.96 20.31
C TYR A 92 -10.59 -6.63 19.63
N GLN A 93 -11.59 -5.84 19.28
CA GLN A 93 -11.50 -4.50 18.67
C GLN A 93 -10.69 -4.45 17.38
N ILE A 94 -10.51 -5.59 16.70
CA ILE A 94 -9.73 -5.67 15.47
C ILE A 94 -10.53 -5.08 14.33
N GLY A 95 -9.95 -4.13 13.62
CA GLY A 95 -10.59 -3.46 12.48
C GLY A 95 -11.41 -2.23 12.86
N ASN A 96 -11.39 -1.81 14.13
CA ASN A 96 -12.07 -0.58 14.56
C ASN A 96 -11.29 0.69 14.24
N ASP A 97 -9.98 0.57 13.97
CA ASP A 97 -9.09 1.70 13.72
C ASP A 97 -9.21 2.28 12.31
N PHE A 98 -9.93 1.62 11.41
CA PHE A 98 -10.08 2.08 10.04
C PHE A 98 -11.50 1.89 9.51
N THR A 99 -11.86 2.73 8.55
CA THR A 99 -13.13 2.59 7.81
C THR A 99 -12.87 1.70 6.58
N PRO A 100 -13.51 0.51 6.49
CA PRO A 100 -13.30 -0.38 5.37
C PRO A 100 -13.78 0.23 4.04
N TYR A 101 -13.19 -0.23 2.95
CA TYR A 101 -13.70 0.12 1.62
C TYR A 101 -14.99 -0.64 1.31
N LYS A 102 -15.81 -0.09 0.40
CA LYS A 102 -17.08 -0.73 0.00
C LYS A 102 -16.92 -2.17 -0.50
N HIS A 103 -15.84 -2.47 -1.22
CA HIS A 103 -15.57 -3.83 -1.70
C HIS A 103 -15.14 -4.79 -0.57
N GLN A 104 -14.42 -4.27 0.45
CA GLN A 104 -14.09 -5.06 1.65
C GLN A 104 -15.35 -5.37 2.42
N MET A 105 -16.19 -4.37 2.67
CA MET A 105 -17.47 -4.56 3.35
C MET A 105 -18.39 -5.56 2.63
N ALA A 106 -18.47 -5.46 1.30
CA ALA A 106 -19.23 -6.42 0.48
C ALA A 106 -18.67 -7.85 0.59
N ALA A 107 -17.34 -8.00 0.74
CA ALA A 107 -16.74 -9.30 1.00
C ALA A 107 -17.04 -9.81 2.41
N PHE A 108 -16.97 -8.96 3.44
CA PHE A 108 -17.31 -9.30 4.82
C PHE A 108 -18.74 -9.81 4.91
N GLU A 109 -19.71 -9.09 4.33
CA GLU A 109 -21.12 -9.50 4.28
C GLU A 109 -21.34 -10.87 3.65
N ARG A 110 -20.56 -11.23 2.66
CA ARG A 110 -20.68 -12.51 1.97
C ARG A 110 -19.97 -13.67 2.65
N LEU A 111 -18.95 -13.37 3.44
CA LEU A 111 -18.08 -14.36 4.07
C LEU A 111 -18.34 -14.52 5.57
N LYS A 112 -19.21 -13.68 6.17
CA LYS A 112 -19.52 -13.75 7.61
C LYS A 112 -20.18 -15.06 8.03
N ALA A 113 -19.99 -15.41 9.29
CA ALA A 113 -20.69 -16.52 9.95
C ALA A 113 -22.22 -16.29 9.96
N PRO A 114 -23.05 -17.37 10.08
CA PRO A 114 -22.68 -18.79 10.09
C PRO A 114 -22.58 -19.40 8.68
N GLU A 115 -23.00 -18.69 7.63
CA GLU A 115 -23.12 -19.22 6.27
C GLU A 115 -22.25 -18.47 5.25
N PRO A 116 -20.92 -18.69 5.25
CA PRO A 116 -20.05 -18.05 4.30
C PRO A 116 -20.34 -18.50 2.86
N LYS A 117 -20.43 -17.54 1.94
CA LYS A 117 -20.71 -17.80 0.51
C LYS A 117 -19.42 -17.72 -0.31
N SER A 118 -19.25 -18.65 -1.25
CA SER A 118 -18.15 -18.59 -2.22
C SER A 118 -18.07 -17.22 -2.87
N THR A 119 -16.89 -16.60 -2.82
CA THR A 119 -16.72 -15.20 -3.20
C THR A 119 -15.41 -15.00 -3.94
N ILE A 120 -15.45 -14.23 -5.04
CA ILE A 120 -14.28 -13.79 -5.79
C ILE A 120 -14.13 -12.30 -5.57
N VAL A 121 -12.96 -11.84 -5.08
CA VAL A 121 -12.64 -10.44 -4.90
C VAL A 121 -11.69 -9.99 -6.02
N ALA A 122 -12.22 -9.26 -7.00
CA ALA A 122 -11.48 -8.72 -8.13
C ALA A 122 -11.33 -7.20 -7.99
N THR A 123 -10.19 -6.74 -7.51
CA THR A 123 -9.86 -5.32 -7.32
C THR A 123 -8.41 -5.06 -7.67
N GLY A 124 -8.04 -3.79 -7.88
CA GLY A 124 -6.65 -3.37 -8.16
C GLY A 124 -5.67 -3.73 -7.04
N THR A 125 -4.39 -3.57 -7.31
CA THR A 125 -3.31 -3.75 -6.33
C THR A 125 -3.44 -2.73 -5.20
N GLY A 126 -3.05 -3.10 -3.98
CA GLY A 126 -3.13 -2.21 -2.81
C GLY A 126 -4.54 -1.89 -2.30
N SER A 127 -5.55 -2.69 -2.70
CA SER A 127 -6.95 -2.48 -2.29
C SER A 127 -7.34 -3.16 -0.99
N GLY A 128 -6.41 -3.82 -0.29
CA GLY A 128 -6.73 -4.57 0.92
C GLY A 128 -7.51 -5.86 0.64
N LYS A 129 -7.11 -6.61 -0.42
CA LYS A 129 -7.74 -7.91 -0.73
C LYS A 129 -7.55 -8.95 0.37
N THR A 130 -6.43 -8.90 1.06
CA THR A 130 -6.12 -9.83 2.15
C THR A 130 -7.12 -9.67 3.29
N GLU A 131 -7.45 -8.46 3.66
CA GLU A 131 -8.43 -8.15 4.69
C GLU A 131 -9.83 -8.65 4.32
N CYS A 132 -10.17 -8.66 3.02
CA CYS A 132 -11.48 -9.12 2.54
C CYS A 132 -11.82 -10.55 2.97
N PHE A 133 -10.83 -11.42 3.12
CA PHE A 133 -11.04 -12.81 3.56
C PHE A 133 -10.47 -13.09 4.95
N LEU A 134 -9.39 -12.43 5.34
CA LEU A 134 -8.77 -12.65 6.65
C LEU A 134 -9.71 -12.30 7.80
N TYR A 135 -10.36 -11.15 7.75
CA TYR A 135 -11.25 -10.69 8.82
C TYR A 135 -12.46 -11.61 9.00
N PRO A 136 -13.21 -11.96 7.94
CA PRO A 136 -14.29 -12.95 8.07
C PRO A 136 -13.83 -14.33 8.57
N ILE A 137 -12.62 -14.79 8.19
CA ILE A 137 -12.07 -16.05 8.70
C ILE A 137 -11.82 -15.96 10.21
N LEU A 138 -11.22 -14.87 10.68
CA LEU A 138 -10.97 -14.68 12.11
C LEU A 138 -12.29 -14.60 12.90
N ASP A 139 -13.26 -13.85 12.42
CA ASP A 139 -14.58 -13.76 13.05
C ASP A 139 -15.29 -15.13 13.09
N TYR A 140 -15.18 -15.92 12.02
CA TYR A 140 -15.71 -17.28 11.97
C TYR A 140 -15.03 -18.21 12.98
N ILE A 141 -13.70 -18.14 13.14
CA ILE A 141 -12.97 -18.94 14.13
C ILE A 141 -13.44 -18.57 15.56
N LEU A 142 -13.64 -17.30 15.84
CA LEU A 142 -14.15 -16.84 17.13
C LEU A 142 -15.56 -17.39 17.39
N HIS A 143 -16.42 -17.36 16.39
CA HIS A 143 -17.76 -17.92 16.46
C HIS A 143 -17.75 -19.42 16.77
N CYS A 144 -16.90 -20.20 16.10
CA CYS A 144 -16.74 -21.62 16.37
C CYS A 144 -16.22 -21.90 17.79
N ASN A 145 -15.36 -21.05 18.32
CA ASN A 145 -14.85 -21.21 19.69
C ASN A 145 -15.93 -20.95 20.74
N GLU A 146 -16.74 -19.92 20.56
CA GLU A 146 -17.88 -19.64 21.46
C GLU A 146 -18.87 -20.78 21.50
N GLU A 147 -19.27 -21.32 20.33
CA GLU A 147 -20.16 -22.49 20.26
C GLU A 147 -19.56 -23.74 20.95
N HIS A 148 -18.26 -23.89 20.93
CA HIS A 148 -17.58 -25.01 21.56
C HIS A 148 -17.56 -24.89 23.08
N ASP A 149 -17.41 -23.71 23.60
CA ASP A 149 -17.39 -23.44 25.05
C ASP A 149 -18.79 -23.53 25.63
N GLU A 150 -19.84 -23.09 24.93
CA GLU A 150 -21.23 -23.27 25.34
C GLU A 150 -21.64 -24.73 25.45
N LYS A 151 -21.11 -25.61 24.60
CA LYS A 151 -21.40 -27.06 24.65
C LYS A 151 -20.70 -27.80 25.77
N LYS A 152 -19.74 -27.16 26.45
CA LYS A 152 -18.98 -27.74 27.59
C LYS A 152 -19.51 -27.30 28.96
N SER A 153 -20.37 -26.29 29.01
CA SER A 153 -21.02 -25.79 30.22
C SER A 153 -22.32 -26.49 30.47
#